data_567e8146455f62f41ebdba1c04fd4abc
#
_entry.id   567e8146455f62f41ebdba1c04fd4abc
#
_cell.length_a   1.000
_cell.length_b   1.000
_cell.length_c   1.000
_cell.angle_alpha   90.00
_cell.angle_beta   90.00
_cell.angle_gamma   90.00
#
_symmetry.space_group_name_H-M   'P 1'
#
loop_
_entity.id
_entity.type
_entity.pdbx_description
1 polymer ?
#
loop_
_entity_poly.entity_id
_entity_poly.type
_entity_poly.pdbx_seq_one_letter_code
_entity_poly.pdbx_strand_id
1 'polypeptide(L)'
;MRTIFLLLAMLVVAPLSFAGDAATDSVYTRAVADPARSAKDRERDARDRPAEVMALAGFAPGMKIADIFAGGGYYSELIDAVVGSAGSVLLLNNTAYQQFAREDLKERLKDGRLANVKPILVESCDLRLGKEGLDGALIVMSYHDLYHVDEQGGWAPINAGSFLDQIRAALKP
;
A
#
# COMPACT_ATOMS: atom_id res chain seq x y z
N MET A 1 -8.64 -27.86 68.53
CA MET A 1 -8.51 -28.31 67.15
C MET A 1 -9.08 -27.21 66.25
N ARG A 2 -8.23 -26.46 65.56
CA ARG A 2 -8.63 -25.38 64.63
C ARG A 2 -8.47 -25.90 63.24
N THR A 3 -9.58 -26.13 62.56
CA THR A 3 -9.62 -26.60 61.17
C THR A 3 -9.42 -25.42 60.22
N ILE A 4 -8.30 -25.39 59.48
CA ILE A 4 -7.97 -24.39 58.47
C ILE A 4 -8.60 -24.88 57.15
N PHE A 5 -9.57 -24.13 56.61
CA PHE A 5 -10.10 -24.32 55.25
C PHE A 5 -9.18 -23.58 54.27
N LEU A 6 -8.49 -24.34 53.41
CA LEU A 6 -7.71 -23.80 52.31
C LEU A 6 -8.67 -23.61 51.11
N LEU A 7 -8.97 -22.33 50.79
CA LEU A 7 -9.73 -21.99 49.61
C LEU A 7 -8.77 -21.97 48.42
N LEU A 8 -8.87 -22.99 47.56
CA LEU A 8 -8.13 -23.08 46.29
C LEU A 8 -8.84 -22.22 45.27
N ALA A 9 -8.36 -21.00 45.02
CA ALA A 9 -8.87 -20.15 43.92
C ALA A 9 -8.36 -20.69 42.60
N MET A 10 -9.25 -21.34 41.81
CA MET A 10 -8.97 -21.78 40.48
C MET A 10 -9.02 -20.57 39.53
N LEU A 11 -7.85 -20.07 39.12
CA LEU A 11 -7.72 -19.02 38.12
C LEU A 11 -8.08 -19.62 36.75
N VAL A 12 -9.30 -19.37 36.28
CA VAL A 12 -9.71 -19.74 34.93
C VAL A 12 -9.10 -18.71 33.97
N VAL A 13 -7.98 -19.06 33.35
CA VAL A 13 -7.42 -18.30 32.23
C VAL A 13 -8.28 -18.63 31.02
N ALA A 14 -9.19 -17.72 30.68
CA ALA A 14 -9.90 -17.80 29.40
C ALA A 14 -8.88 -17.61 28.26
N PRO A 15 -8.87 -18.51 27.25
CA PRO A 15 -8.02 -18.28 26.09
C PRO A 15 -8.53 -17.01 25.40
N LEU A 16 -7.65 -16.04 25.19
CA LEU A 16 -7.89 -14.95 24.25
C LEU A 16 -7.99 -15.57 22.87
N SER A 17 -9.23 -15.86 22.48
CA SER A 17 -9.53 -16.20 21.09
C SER A 17 -9.23 -14.95 20.27
N PHE A 18 -8.09 -14.91 19.63
CA PHE A 18 -7.89 -14.01 18.49
C PHE A 18 -8.94 -14.41 17.47
N ALA A 19 -9.90 -13.53 17.26
CA ALA A 19 -10.93 -13.71 16.24
C ALA A 19 -10.26 -13.71 14.86
N GLY A 20 -9.82 -14.89 14.42
CA GLY A 20 -9.17 -15.14 13.13
C GLY A 20 -10.14 -15.45 11.99
N ASP A 21 -11.45 -15.18 12.12
CA ASP A 21 -12.46 -15.60 11.14
C ASP A 21 -13.23 -14.48 10.41
N ALA A 22 -12.79 -13.21 10.53
CA ALA A 22 -13.38 -12.13 9.73
C ALA A 22 -12.68 -11.90 8.37
N ALA A 23 -11.75 -12.78 7.97
CA ALA A 23 -10.87 -12.56 6.83
C ALA A 23 -11.51 -12.87 5.46
N THR A 24 -12.63 -13.58 5.40
CA THR A 24 -13.19 -14.05 4.13
C THR A 24 -14.01 -13.03 3.36
N ASP A 25 -14.41 -11.91 3.97
CA ASP A 25 -15.18 -10.86 3.28
C ASP A 25 -14.71 -9.43 3.60
N SER A 26 -13.44 -9.23 3.85
CA SER A 26 -12.89 -7.89 4.03
C SER A 26 -12.81 -7.12 2.70
N VAL A 27 -12.79 -5.79 2.76
CA VAL A 27 -12.58 -4.96 1.55
C VAL A 27 -11.29 -5.34 0.83
N TYR A 28 -10.26 -5.76 1.57
CA TYR A 28 -8.97 -6.15 1.02
C TYR A 28 -9.03 -7.49 0.28
N THR A 29 -9.72 -8.49 0.82
CA THR A 29 -9.89 -9.79 0.16
C THR A 29 -10.74 -9.65 -1.09
N ARG A 30 -11.77 -8.82 -1.08
CA ARG A 30 -12.55 -8.51 -2.29
C ARG A 30 -11.70 -7.82 -3.36
N ALA A 31 -10.87 -6.83 -2.98
CA ALA A 31 -9.97 -6.16 -3.91
C ALA A 31 -8.98 -7.14 -4.58
N VAL A 32 -8.43 -8.08 -3.81
CA VAL A 32 -7.53 -9.12 -4.33
C VAL A 32 -8.27 -10.11 -5.23
N ALA A 33 -9.50 -10.48 -4.90
CA ALA A 33 -10.30 -11.45 -5.65
C ALA A 33 -10.97 -10.89 -6.91
N ASP A 34 -10.80 -9.60 -7.22
CA ASP A 34 -11.44 -8.97 -8.39
C ASP A 34 -11.05 -9.70 -9.69
N PRO A 35 -12.00 -10.26 -10.44
CA PRO A 35 -11.74 -10.98 -11.68
C PRO A 35 -11.19 -10.10 -12.81
N ALA A 36 -11.37 -8.77 -12.72
CA ALA A 36 -10.84 -7.83 -13.69
C ALA A 36 -9.31 -7.66 -13.59
N ARG A 37 -8.69 -8.12 -12.51
CA ARG A 37 -7.23 -8.12 -12.34
C ARG A 37 -6.55 -9.14 -13.25
N SER A 38 -5.34 -8.81 -13.67
CA SER A 38 -4.56 -9.68 -14.56
C SER A 38 -4.24 -11.03 -13.90
N ALA A 39 -4.10 -12.09 -14.72
CA ALA A 39 -3.66 -13.39 -14.23
C ALA A 39 -2.26 -13.32 -13.58
N LYS A 40 -1.35 -12.53 -14.19
CA LYS A 40 0.01 -12.26 -13.68
C LYS A 40 -0.02 -11.69 -12.25
N ASP A 41 -0.92 -10.76 -11.99
CA ASP A 41 -1.05 -10.14 -10.67
C ASP A 41 -1.64 -11.13 -9.64
N ARG A 42 -2.61 -11.93 -10.05
CA ARG A 42 -3.18 -12.98 -9.16
C ARG A 42 -2.17 -14.07 -8.78
N GLU A 43 -1.27 -14.45 -9.69
CA GLU A 43 -0.16 -15.35 -9.33
C GLU A 43 0.80 -14.71 -8.31
N ARG A 44 1.02 -13.41 -8.44
CA ARG A 44 1.85 -12.64 -7.53
C ARG A 44 1.27 -12.56 -6.12
N ASP A 45 -0.05 -12.52 -5.98
CA ASP A 45 -0.77 -12.35 -4.70
C ASP A 45 -0.37 -13.40 -3.65
N ALA A 46 -0.14 -14.64 -4.07
CA ALA A 46 0.24 -15.73 -3.15
C ALA A 46 1.56 -15.46 -2.42
N ARG A 47 2.50 -14.81 -3.10
CA ARG A 47 3.81 -14.44 -2.53
C ARG A 47 3.73 -13.12 -1.76
N ASP A 48 3.10 -12.11 -2.33
CA ASP A 48 3.17 -10.73 -1.84
C ASP A 48 2.09 -10.42 -0.79
N ARG A 49 1.09 -11.28 -0.62
CA ARG A 49 0.03 -11.21 0.41
C ARG A 49 -0.61 -9.81 0.51
N PRO A 50 -1.08 -9.21 -0.59
CA PRO A 50 -1.43 -7.79 -0.63
C PRO A 50 -2.61 -7.42 0.26
N ALA A 51 -3.55 -8.34 0.51
CA ALA A 51 -4.66 -8.10 1.43
C ALA A 51 -4.16 -7.79 2.85
N GLU A 52 -3.15 -8.52 3.31
CA GLU A 52 -2.56 -8.34 4.63
C GLU A 52 -1.73 -7.05 4.69
N VAL A 53 -0.99 -6.74 3.62
CA VAL A 53 -0.24 -5.48 3.52
C VAL A 53 -1.17 -4.27 3.62
N MET A 54 -2.28 -4.27 2.86
CA MET A 54 -3.25 -3.17 2.90
C MET A 54 -3.99 -3.08 4.24
N ALA A 55 -4.29 -4.22 4.87
CA ALA A 55 -4.89 -4.27 6.20
C ALA A 55 -3.94 -3.70 7.27
N LEU A 56 -2.66 -4.06 7.21
CA LEU A 56 -1.63 -3.51 8.10
C LEU A 56 -1.46 -2.00 7.91
N ALA A 57 -1.52 -1.53 6.66
CA ALA A 57 -1.46 -0.10 6.34
C ALA A 57 -2.72 0.67 6.77
N GLY A 58 -3.82 -0.03 7.09
CA GLY A 58 -5.06 0.58 7.55
C GLY A 58 -5.82 1.34 6.45
N PHE A 59 -5.63 1.01 5.17
CA PHE A 59 -6.31 1.68 4.08
C PHE A 59 -7.83 1.45 4.16
N ALA A 60 -8.61 2.50 3.92
CA ALA A 60 -10.05 2.45 4.08
C ALA A 60 -10.77 3.22 2.95
N PRO A 61 -12.06 2.95 2.73
CA PRO A 61 -12.87 3.68 1.76
C PRO A 61 -12.80 5.20 1.97
N GLY A 62 -12.69 5.95 0.89
CA GLY A 62 -12.62 7.41 0.88
C GLY A 62 -11.24 8.01 1.12
N MET A 63 -10.23 7.20 1.45
CA MET A 63 -8.87 7.69 1.66
C MET A 63 -8.19 8.17 0.36
N LYS A 64 -7.26 9.12 0.52
CA LYS A 64 -6.34 9.59 -0.52
C LYS A 64 -4.95 9.02 -0.25
N ILE A 65 -4.50 8.11 -1.08
CA ILE A 65 -3.25 7.36 -0.88
C ILE A 65 -2.26 7.68 -2.00
N ALA A 66 -0.99 7.82 -1.63
CA ALA A 66 0.10 7.87 -2.60
C ALA A 66 0.81 6.50 -2.66
N ASP A 67 0.88 5.92 -3.84
CA ASP A 67 1.69 4.74 -4.15
C ASP A 67 3.01 5.22 -4.78
N ILE A 68 4.08 5.17 -3.99
CA ILE A 68 5.37 5.79 -4.30
C ILE A 68 6.28 4.77 -4.99
N PHE A 69 6.84 5.13 -6.13
CA PHE A 69 7.58 4.21 -7.00
C PHE A 69 6.72 2.99 -7.36
N ALA A 70 5.48 3.28 -7.74
CA ALA A 70 4.42 2.31 -7.95
C ALA A 70 4.72 1.29 -9.07
N GLY A 71 5.72 1.58 -9.92
CA GLY A 71 6.04 0.74 -11.07
C GLY A 71 4.85 0.57 -12.00
N GLY A 72 4.48 -0.67 -12.30
CA GLY A 72 3.32 -1.02 -13.13
C GLY A 72 1.97 -0.87 -12.42
N GLY A 73 1.91 -0.30 -11.19
CA GLY A 73 0.68 0.02 -10.49
C GLY A 73 -0.05 -1.16 -9.85
N TYR A 74 0.65 -2.23 -9.51
CA TYR A 74 0.05 -3.39 -8.87
C TYR A 74 -0.71 -3.02 -7.58
N TYR A 75 -0.06 -2.28 -6.66
CA TYR A 75 -0.73 -1.80 -5.46
C TYR A 75 -1.71 -0.66 -5.75
N SER A 76 -1.43 0.20 -6.73
CA SER A 76 -2.36 1.27 -7.11
C SER A 76 -3.75 0.73 -7.49
N GLU A 77 -3.83 -0.38 -8.23
CA GLU A 77 -5.10 -1.03 -8.59
C GLU A 77 -5.81 -1.61 -7.37
N LEU A 78 -5.09 -2.25 -6.48
CA LEU A 78 -5.64 -2.82 -5.25
C LEU A 78 -6.13 -1.73 -4.28
N ILE A 79 -5.36 -0.65 -4.14
CA ILE A 79 -5.73 0.50 -3.31
C ILE A 79 -6.96 1.19 -3.90
N ASP A 80 -7.05 1.35 -5.22
CA ASP A 80 -8.23 1.90 -5.91
C ASP A 80 -9.52 1.14 -5.53
N ALA A 81 -9.45 -0.20 -5.58
CA ALA A 81 -10.58 -1.04 -5.18
C ALA A 81 -10.94 -0.91 -3.70
N VAL A 82 -9.96 -0.65 -2.81
CA VAL A 82 -10.20 -0.45 -1.38
C VAL A 82 -10.78 0.92 -1.08
N VAL A 83 -10.20 1.99 -1.65
CA VAL A 83 -10.63 3.37 -1.35
C VAL A 83 -11.93 3.75 -2.05
N GLY A 84 -12.24 3.10 -3.16
CA GLY A 84 -13.47 3.27 -3.92
C GLY A 84 -13.65 4.68 -4.51
N SER A 85 -14.85 4.96 -4.99
CA SER A 85 -15.15 6.20 -5.73
C SER A 85 -15.07 7.49 -4.91
N ALA A 86 -15.09 7.39 -3.57
CA ALA A 86 -14.91 8.54 -2.68
C ALA A 86 -13.45 8.83 -2.36
N GLY A 87 -12.54 7.89 -2.67
CA GLY A 87 -11.10 8.00 -2.46
C GLY A 87 -10.33 8.36 -3.74
N SER A 88 -9.01 8.34 -3.63
CA SER A 88 -8.13 8.52 -4.78
C SER A 88 -6.75 7.93 -4.54
N VAL A 89 -6.07 7.55 -5.61
CA VAL A 89 -4.70 7.03 -5.59
C VAL A 89 -3.82 7.89 -6.47
N LEU A 90 -2.74 8.42 -5.91
CA LEU A 90 -1.66 9.03 -6.68
C LEU A 90 -0.63 7.93 -6.98
N LEU A 91 -0.51 7.56 -8.25
CA LEU A 91 0.49 6.59 -8.72
C LEU A 91 1.73 7.36 -9.14
N LEU A 92 2.78 7.35 -8.31
CA LEU A 92 4.00 8.13 -8.56
C LEU A 92 5.12 7.25 -9.08
N ASN A 93 5.67 7.67 -10.20
CA ASN A 93 6.92 7.13 -10.74
C ASN A 93 7.86 8.27 -11.10
N ASN A 94 9.16 8.03 -10.97
CA ASN A 94 10.17 8.87 -11.62
C ASN A 94 10.40 8.41 -13.07
N THR A 95 11.25 9.11 -13.80
CA THR A 95 11.54 8.81 -15.20
C THR A 95 12.04 7.37 -15.40
N ALA A 96 12.90 6.87 -14.52
CA ALA A 96 13.45 5.51 -14.62
C ALA A 96 12.35 4.45 -14.39
N TYR A 97 11.54 4.59 -13.34
CA TYR A 97 10.39 3.70 -13.10
C TYR A 97 9.36 3.76 -14.23
N GLN A 98 9.09 4.95 -14.76
CA GLN A 98 8.16 5.13 -15.88
C GLN A 98 8.62 4.39 -17.14
N GLN A 99 9.92 4.40 -17.42
CA GLN A 99 10.47 3.66 -18.56
C GLN A 99 10.34 2.15 -18.36
N PHE A 100 10.72 1.67 -17.18
CA PHE A 100 10.65 0.24 -16.81
C PHE A 100 9.20 -0.28 -16.84
N ALA A 101 8.26 0.50 -16.34
CA ALA A 101 6.87 0.08 -16.13
C ALA A 101 5.91 0.45 -17.27
N ARG A 102 6.39 1.06 -18.35
CA ARG A 102 5.57 1.68 -19.41
C ARG A 102 4.45 0.78 -19.93
N GLU A 103 4.76 -0.45 -20.29
CA GLU A 103 3.77 -1.34 -20.92
C GLU A 103 2.78 -1.88 -19.87
N ASP A 104 3.24 -2.23 -18.68
CA ASP A 104 2.36 -2.66 -17.58
C ASP A 104 1.37 -1.55 -17.19
N LEU A 105 1.83 -0.29 -17.13
CA LEU A 105 0.98 0.87 -16.84
C LEU A 105 -0.04 1.14 -17.94
N LYS A 106 0.40 1.08 -19.19
CA LYS A 106 -0.49 1.30 -20.35
C LYS A 106 -1.64 0.30 -20.35
N GLU A 107 -1.34 -0.98 -20.14
CA GLU A 107 -2.37 -2.02 -20.09
C GLU A 107 -3.27 -1.85 -18.85
N ARG A 108 -2.69 -1.54 -17.70
CA ARG A 108 -3.43 -1.36 -16.43
C ARG A 108 -4.41 -0.19 -16.48
N LEU A 109 -4.02 0.93 -17.09
CA LEU A 109 -4.82 2.16 -17.15
C LEU A 109 -5.68 2.25 -18.44
N LYS A 110 -5.66 1.22 -19.27
CA LYS A 110 -6.40 1.18 -20.51
C LYS A 110 -7.90 1.42 -20.28
N ASP A 111 -8.51 2.14 -21.21
CA ASP A 111 -9.94 2.46 -21.24
C ASP A 111 -10.47 3.14 -19.96
N GLY A 112 -9.58 3.72 -19.14
CA GLY A 112 -9.95 4.42 -17.91
C GLY A 112 -10.50 3.53 -16.81
N ARG A 113 -10.19 2.22 -16.83
CA ARG A 113 -10.74 1.23 -15.88
C ARG A 113 -10.42 1.50 -14.42
N LEU A 114 -9.39 2.28 -14.11
CA LEU A 114 -9.01 2.72 -12.75
C LEU A 114 -9.27 4.23 -12.64
N ALA A 115 -10.53 4.62 -12.53
CA ALA A 115 -10.95 6.02 -12.63
C ALA A 115 -10.41 6.92 -11.51
N ASN A 116 -10.10 6.36 -10.33
CA ASN A 116 -9.60 7.11 -9.18
C ASN A 116 -8.07 7.07 -9.07
N VAL A 117 -7.37 6.35 -9.97
CA VAL A 117 -5.92 6.31 -10.04
C VAL A 117 -5.42 7.42 -10.94
N LYS A 118 -4.57 8.29 -10.39
CA LYS A 118 -3.94 9.38 -11.12
C LYS A 118 -2.44 9.12 -11.26
N PRO A 119 -1.95 8.73 -12.43
CA PRO A 119 -0.52 8.59 -12.66
C PRO A 119 0.15 9.97 -12.70
N ILE A 120 1.27 10.09 -11.99
CA ILE A 120 2.05 11.32 -11.92
C ILE A 120 3.53 10.97 -12.13
N LEU A 121 4.12 11.56 -13.15
CA LEU A 121 5.56 11.53 -13.35
C LEU A 121 6.19 12.64 -12.50
N VAL A 122 7.08 12.27 -11.59
CA VAL A 122 7.76 13.18 -10.68
C VAL A 122 9.24 12.84 -10.63
N GLU A 123 10.06 13.79 -10.16
CA GLU A 123 11.42 13.47 -9.81
C GLU A 123 11.57 13.42 -8.28
N SER A 124 12.57 12.65 -7.82
CA SER A 124 12.74 12.35 -6.40
C SER A 124 13.02 13.60 -5.53
N CYS A 125 13.47 14.68 -6.14
CA CYS A 125 13.68 15.97 -5.46
C CYS A 125 12.39 16.80 -5.32
N ASP A 126 11.33 16.48 -6.10
CA ASP A 126 10.03 17.17 -6.05
C ASP A 126 8.89 16.20 -6.38
N LEU A 127 8.30 15.60 -5.35
CA LEU A 127 7.20 14.62 -5.46
C LEU A 127 5.84 15.27 -5.74
N ARG A 128 5.71 16.58 -5.70
CA ARG A 128 4.48 17.34 -5.99
C ARG A 128 3.25 16.88 -5.21
N LEU A 129 3.44 16.38 -3.99
CA LEU A 129 2.38 15.79 -3.18
C LEU A 129 1.48 16.84 -2.49
N GLY A 130 1.92 18.10 -2.43
CA GLY A 130 1.26 19.13 -1.62
C GLY A 130 1.52 18.93 -0.12
N LYS A 131 0.71 19.58 0.72
CA LYS A 131 0.81 19.47 2.18
C LYS A 131 -0.49 18.96 2.77
N GLU A 132 -0.39 18.07 3.77
CA GLU A 132 -1.51 17.61 4.62
C GLU A 132 -2.75 17.15 3.82
N GLY A 133 -2.51 16.60 2.64
CA GLY A 133 -3.57 16.19 1.71
C GLY A 133 -3.80 14.70 1.64
N LEU A 134 -2.86 13.88 2.12
CA LEU A 134 -2.88 12.43 2.03
C LEU A 134 -3.27 11.78 3.35
N ASP A 135 -4.07 10.73 3.29
CA ASP A 135 -4.39 9.87 4.42
C ASP A 135 -3.32 8.80 4.64
N GLY A 136 -2.55 8.46 3.61
CA GLY A 136 -1.46 7.50 3.69
C GLY A 136 -0.55 7.53 2.46
N ALA A 137 0.62 6.91 2.60
CA ALA A 137 1.56 6.66 1.52
C ALA A 137 2.11 5.24 1.63
N LEU A 138 2.37 4.60 0.51
CA LEU A 138 2.89 3.24 0.41
C LEU A 138 4.17 3.23 -0.42
N ILE A 139 5.20 2.54 0.09
CA ILE A 139 6.43 2.22 -0.64
C ILE A 139 6.64 0.72 -0.47
N VAL A 140 6.47 -0.07 -1.52
CA VAL A 140 6.63 -1.52 -1.47
C VAL A 140 7.74 -1.97 -2.39
N MET A 141 8.71 -2.72 -1.85
CA MET A 141 9.83 -3.30 -2.59
C MET A 141 10.70 -2.28 -3.35
N SER A 142 10.61 -0.99 -2.98
CA SER A 142 11.31 0.11 -3.64
C SER A 142 12.01 1.09 -2.68
N TYR A 143 11.93 0.84 -1.36
CA TYR A 143 12.63 1.68 -0.39
C TYR A 143 14.16 1.66 -0.57
N HIS A 144 14.73 0.51 -0.94
CA HIS A 144 16.16 0.36 -1.20
C HIS A 144 16.65 1.18 -2.39
N ASP A 145 15.75 1.53 -3.32
CA ASP A 145 16.07 2.32 -4.51
C ASP A 145 16.37 3.79 -4.17
N LEU A 146 16.04 4.24 -2.97
CA LEU A 146 16.48 5.55 -2.45
C LEU A 146 18.01 5.62 -2.30
N TYR A 147 18.68 4.48 -2.26
CA TYR A 147 20.14 4.34 -2.10
C TYR A 147 20.83 3.77 -3.36
N HIS A 148 20.04 3.47 -4.39
CA HIS A 148 20.55 3.02 -5.67
C HIS A 148 20.97 4.22 -6.51
N VAL A 149 22.10 4.06 -7.24
CA VAL A 149 22.59 5.05 -8.20
C VAL A 149 22.97 4.34 -9.48
N ASP A 150 22.35 4.74 -10.57
CA ASP A 150 22.71 4.34 -11.93
C ASP A 150 22.42 5.51 -12.88
N GLU A 151 23.38 6.42 -12.97
CA GLU A 151 23.23 7.63 -13.80
C GLU A 151 23.07 7.29 -15.29
N GLN A 152 23.65 6.19 -15.77
CA GLN A 152 23.52 5.75 -17.15
C GLN A 152 22.12 5.20 -17.43
N GLY A 153 21.52 4.51 -16.46
CA GLY A 153 20.13 4.05 -16.49
C GLY A 153 19.10 5.12 -16.12
N GLY A 154 19.55 6.36 -15.87
CA GLY A 154 18.65 7.48 -15.51
C GLY A 154 18.27 7.51 -14.03
N TRP A 155 19.02 6.81 -13.16
CA TRP A 155 18.78 6.79 -11.72
C TRP A 155 19.78 7.71 -11.01
N ALA A 156 19.44 8.98 -10.90
CA ALA A 156 20.25 9.96 -10.19
C ALA A 156 20.26 9.71 -8.67
N PRO A 157 21.30 10.14 -7.94
CA PRO A 157 21.35 10.05 -6.50
C PRO A 157 20.14 10.72 -5.83
N ILE A 158 19.54 10.04 -4.86
CA ILE A 158 18.40 10.54 -4.10
C ILE A 158 18.86 10.91 -2.69
N ASN A 159 18.51 12.12 -2.23
CA ASN A 159 18.60 12.44 -0.82
C ASN A 159 17.41 11.81 -0.08
N ALA A 160 17.61 10.63 0.51
CA ALA A 160 16.56 9.86 1.16
C ALA A 160 15.85 10.65 2.28
N GLY A 161 16.57 11.47 3.05
CA GLY A 161 15.98 12.31 4.10
C GLY A 161 14.99 13.32 3.51
N SER A 162 15.43 14.11 2.54
CA SER A 162 14.58 15.10 1.86
C SER A 162 13.41 14.45 1.12
N PHE A 163 13.60 13.26 0.55
CA PHE A 163 12.55 12.49 -0.09
C PHE A 163 11.45 12.08 0.90
N LEU A 164 11.83 11.52 2.04
CA LEU A 164 10.91 11.11 3.10
C LEU A 164 10.22 12.30 3.78
N ASP A 165 10.92 13.44 3.91
CA ASP A 165 10.33 14.67 4.44
C ASP A 165 9.20 15.23 3.56
N GLN A 166 9.31 15.11 2.24
CA GLN A 166 8.23 15.47 1.33
C GLN A 166 6.97 14.61 1.56
N ILE A 167 7.16 13.28 1.73
CA ILE A 167 6.06 12.37 2.02
C ILE A 167 5.43 12.73 3.37
N ARG A 168 6.25 12.88 4.42
CA ARG A 168 5.79 13.27 5.75
C ARG A 168 5.00 14.57 5.75
N ALA A 169 5.46 15.58 5.01
CA ALA A 169 4.76 16.86 4.91
C ALA A 169 3.43 16.79 4.14
N ALA A 170 3.26 15.77 3.30
CA ALA A 170 2.03 15.54 2.55
C ALA A 170 0.97 14.77 3.34
N LEU A 171 1.36 14.04 4.38
CA LEU A 171 0.44 13.30 5.23
C LEU A 171 -0.33 14.25 6.18
N LYS A 172 -1.59 13.94 6.40
CA LYS A 172 -2.41 14.59 7.44
C LYS A 172 -1.83 14.30 8.82
N PRO A 173 -2.06 15.18 9.79
CA PRO A 173 -1.68 14.98 11.20
C PRO A 173 -2.31 13.73 11.80
#